data_24cc53f4bee9198899fd1eebdf800f0a
#
_entry.id   24cc53f4bee9198899fd1eebdf800f0a
#
_cell.length_a   1.000
_cell.length_b   1.000
_cell.length_c   1.000
_cell.angle_alpha   90.00
_cell.angle_beta   90.00
_cell.angle_gamma   90.00
#
_symmetry.space_group_name_H-M   'P 1'
#
loop_
_entity.id
_entity.type
_entity.pdbx_description
1 polymer ?
#
loop_
_entity_poly.entity_id
_entity_poly.type
_entity_poly.pdbx_seq_one_letter_code
_entity_poly.pdbx_strand_id
1 'polypeptide(L)'
;MIIDVYQAEIEQLCLRLQKQFQPDCIILHGSVARGTYTQNSDVDILVIGGNLADNFLTRLFELGQLRDGKTPFEILGYTLTEWEDMMSRFHLTTLEALQWGIPLHGEALFEQWHERFLHWKSLGLSRGKVSWFIPPQLEADNGGLKNFAARNS
;
A
#
# COMPACT_ATOMS: atom_id res chain seq x y z
N MET A 1 -15.01 9.73 -8.66
CA MET A 1 -13.68 9.31 -8.26
C MET A 1 -12.68 10.40 -8.62
N ILE A 2 -11.75 10.67 -7.73
CA ILE A 2 -10.84 11.81 -7.79
C ILE A 2 -9.78 11.68 -8.88
N ILE A 3 -9.71 10.53 -9.57
CA ILE A 3 -8.59 10.23 -10.46
C ILE A 3 -8.99 10.35 -11.92
N ASP A 4 -9.33 11.57 -12.32
CA ASP A 4 -9.68 11.76 -13.72
C ASP A 4 -8.45 11.78 -14.63
N VAL A 5 -7.26 12.07 -14.08
CA VAL A 5 -6.07 12.34 -14.86
C VAL A 5 -5.48 11.10 -15.52
N TYR A 6 -5.49 9.94 -14.86
CA TYR A 6 -4.91 8.72 -15.40
C TYR A 6 -5.82 7.51 -15.21
N GLN A 7 -7.12 7.74 -15.19
CA GLN A 7 -8.07 6.67 -14.84
C GLN A 7 -7.97 5.48 -15.78
N ALA A 8 -7.96 5.73 -17.09
CA ALA A 8 -7.89 4.64 -18.08
C ALA A 8 -6.57 3.88 -17.96
N GLU A 9 -5.46 4.60 -17.81
CA GLU A 9 -4.12 4.02 -17.69
C GLU A 9 -3.99 3.19 -16.42
N ILE A 10 -4.55 3.67 -15.31
CA ILE A 10 -4.57 2.95 -14.03
C ILE A 10 -5.39 1.67 -14.16
N GLU A 11 -6.57 1.73 -14.75
CA GLU A 11 -7.42 0.56 -14.97
C GLU A 11 -6.71 -0.50 -15.82
N GLN A 12 -6.06 -0.09 -16.89
CA GLN A 12 -5.31 -0.99 -17.76
C GLN A 12 -4.14 -1.64 -17.02
N LEU A 13 -3.40 -0.86 -16.23
CA LEU A 13 -2.31 -1.40 -15.42
C LEU A 13 -2.83 -2.43 -14.42
N CYS A 14 -3.94 -2.14 -13.75
CA CYS A 14 -4.53 -3.07 -12.79
C CYS A 14 -4.91 -4.40 -13.43
N LEU A 15 -5.45 -4.37 -14.64
CA LEU A 15 -5.77 -5.60 -15.36
C LEU A 15 -4.51 -6.42 -15.68
N ARG A 16 -3.43 -5.75 -16.11
CA ARG A 16 -2.16 -6.43 -16.37
C ARG A 16 -1.56 -7.02 -15.10
N LEU A 17 -1.60 -6.26 -14.01
CA LEU A 17 -1.09 -6.72 -12.71
C LEU A 17 -1.87 -7.95 -12.21
N GLN A 18 -3.20 -7.91 -12.31
CA GLN A 18 -4.04 -9.03 -11.89
C GLN A 18 -3.77 -10.28 -12.72
N LYS A 19 -3.62 -10.11 -14.02
CA LYS A 19 -3.38 -11.23 -14.92
C LYS A 19 -2.04 -11.90 -14.65
N GLN A 20 -0.98 -11.13 -14.45
CA GLN A 20 0.37 -11.66 -14.33
C GLN A 20 0.73 -12.09 -12.92
N PHE A 21 0.34 -11.34 -11.91
CA PHE A 21 0.79 -11.56 -10.53
C PHE A 21 -0.30 -12.06 -9.58
N GLN A 22 -1.57 -11.91 -9.96
CA GLN A 22 -2.70 -12.31 -9.11
C GLN A 22 -2.58 -11.76 -7.68
N PRO A 23 -2.38 -10.44 -7.53
CA PRO A 23 -2.15 -9.87 -6.20
C PRO A 23 -3.37 -9.96 -5.31
N ASP A 24 -3.15 -9.94 -4.01
CA ASP A 24 -4.24 -9.89 -3.03
C ASP A 24 -4.83 -8.49 -2.92
N CYS A 25 -4.02 -7.46 -3.14
CA CYS A 25 -4.47 -6.07 -3.07
C CYS A 25 -3.61 -5.17 -3.96
N ILE A 26 -4.24 -4.16 -4.54
CA ILE A 26 -3.56 -3.10 -5.30
C ILE A 26 -4.07 -1.77 -4.74
N ILE A 27 -3.16 -0.89 -4.38
CA ILE A 27 -3.51 0.41 -3.77
C ILE A 27 -2.86 1.54 -4.57
N LEU A 28 -3.66 2.53 -4.94
CA LEU A 28 -3.15 3.81 -5.42
C LEU A 28 -2.82 4.65 -4.20
N HIS A 29 -1.60 5.21 -4.14
CA HIS A 29 -1.20 6.04 -3.03
C HIS A 29 -0.44 7.27 -3.52
N GLY A 30 0.19 8.00 -2.59
CA GLY A 30 0.95 9.19 -2.94
C GLY A 30 0.10 10.39 -3.34
N SER A 31 0.70 11.34 -4.06
CA SER A 31 0.06 12.62 -4.36
C SER A 31 -1.18 12.50 -5.24
N VAL A 32 -1.21 11.54 -6.17
CA VAL A 32 -2.39 11.34 -7.02
C VAL A 32 -3.59 10.90 -6.18
N ALA A 33 -3.38 9.96 -5.26
CA ALA A 33 -4.45 9.50 -4.36
C ALA A 33 -4.92 10.62 -3.43
N ARG A 34 -4.00 11.47 -2.97
CA ARG A 34 -4.32 12.57 -2.06
C ARG A 34 -4.94 13.78 -2.75
N GLY A 35 -4.89 13.83 -4.08
CA GLY A 35 -5.36 14.99 -4.84
C GLY A 35 -4.41 16.17 -4.82
N THR A 36 -3.16 15.98 -4.43
CA THR A 36 -2.13 17.04 -4.35
C THR A 36 -1.10 16.93 -5.47
N TYR A 37 -1.43 16.19 -6.53
CA TYR A 37 -0.51 15.93 -7.63
C TYR A 37 -0.27 17.19 -8.48
N THR A 38 0.91 17.21 -9.12
CA THR A 38 1.31 18.19 -10.11
C THR A 38 1.63 17.47 -11.43
N GLN A 39 1.99 18.20 -12.47
CA GLN A 39 2.37 17.60 -13.75
C GLN A 39 3.59 16.71 -13.67
N ASN A 40 4.42 16.87 -12.63
CA ASN A 40 5.64 16.09 -12.43
C ASN A 40 5.46 14.99 -11.38
N SER A 41 4.26 14.78 -10.86
CA SER A 41 4.01 13.74 -9.87
C SER A 41 3.98 12.36 -10.51
N ASP A 42 4.58 11.38 -9.83
CA ASP A 42 4.44 9.98 -10.19
C ASP A 42 3.06 9.45 -9.78
N VAL A 43 2.61 8.42 -10.48
CA VAL A 43 1.42 7.66 -10.10
C VAL A 43 1.89 6.45 -9.31
N ASP A 44 1.72 6.50 -8.00
CA ASP A 44 2.28 5.51 -7.08
C ASP A 44 1.32 4.34 -6.88
N ILE A 45 1.75 3.15 -7.24
CA ILE A 45 0.95 1.92 -7.15
C ILE A 45 1.66 0.95 -6.22
N LEU A 46 0.93 0.43 -5.24
CA LEU A 46 1.38 -0.65 -4.36
C LEU A 46 0.70 -1.94 -4.75
N VAL A 47 1.49 -2.99 -4.95
CA VAL A 47 1.01 -4.33 -5.26
C VAL A 47 1.35 -5.22 -4.08
N ILE A 48 0.36 -5.84 -3.46
CA ILE A 48 0.55 -6.61 -2.24
C ILE A 48 0.07 -8.04 -2.43
N GLY A 49 0.95 -8.99 -2.16
CA GLY A 49 0.65 -10.41 -2.27
C GLY A 49 0.75 -10.94 -3.70
N GLY A 50 0.22 -12.14 -3.91
CA GLY A 50 0.24 -12.81 -5.20
C GLY A 50 1.59 -13.47 -5.51
N ASN A 51 1.91 -13.56 -6.80
CA ASN A 51 3.06 -14.30 -7.32
C ASN A 51 4.30 -13.41 -7.50
N LEU A 52 4.58 -12.55 -6.54
CA LEU A 52 5.75 -11.67 -6.60
C LEU A 52 7.04 -12.46 -6.36
N ALA A 53 8.09 -12.09 -7.07
CA ALA A 53 9.41 -12.68 -6.85
C ALA A 53 9.90 -12.38 -5.43
N ASP A 54 10.66 -13.31 -4.85
CA ASP A 54 11.21 -13.13 -3.50
C ASP A 54 12.25 -12.03 -3.45
N ASN A 55 13.08 -11.92 -4.49
CA ASN A 55 14.10 -10.89 -4.57
C ASN A 55 13.46 -9.55 -4.93
N PHE A 56 13.68 -8.52 -4.09
CA PHE A 56 13.05 -7.22 -4.27
C PHE A 56 13.42 -6.56 -5.60
N LEU A 57 14.68 -6.63 -6.01
CA LEU A 57 15.11 -6.01 -7.28
C LEU A 57 14.50 -6.70 -8.49
N THR A 58 14.43 -8.05 -8.46
CA THR A 58 13.76 -8.83 -9.51
C THR A 58 12.29 -8.43 -9.60
N ARG A 59 11.64 -8.31 -8.44
CA ARG A 59 10.23 -7.91 -8.33
C ARG A 59 10.03 -6.53 -8.93
N LEU A 60 10.87 -5.58 -8.56
CA LEU A 60 10.80 -4.20 -9.06
C LEU A 60 10.92 -4.16 -10.59
N PHE A 61 11.86 -4.93 -11.14
CA PHE A 61 12.05 -5.03 -12.59
C PHE A 61 10.81 -5.64 -13.27
N GLU A 62 10.30 -6.74 -12.75
CA GLU A 62 9.14 -7.43 -13.33
C GLU A 62 7.89 -6.54 -13.31
N LEU A 63 7.64 -5.85 -12.21
CA LEU A 63 6.54 -4.91 -12.11
C LEU A 63 6.70 -3.75 -13.08
N GLY A 64 7.92 -3.24 -13.21
CA GLY A 64 8.23 -2.15 -14.12
C GLY A 64 7.98 -2.50 -15.60
N GLN A 65 8.06 -3.78 -15.96
CA GLN A 65 7.77 -4.24 -17.33
C GLN A 65 6.31 -4.03 -17.72
N LEU A 66 5.43 -3.87 -16.75
CA LEU A 66 3.99 -3.67 -17.02
C LEU A 66 3.63 -2.21 -17.29
N ARG A 67 4.57 -1.29 -17.16
CA ARG A 67 4.31 0.12 -17.44
C ARG A 67 4.01 0.32 -18.93
N ASP A 68 3.18 1.32 -19.24
CA ASP A 68 2.76 1.61 -20.62
C ASP A 68 3.78 2.46 -21.40
N GLY A 69 4.85 2.91 -20.75
CA GLY A 69 5.86 3.78 -21.38
C GLY A 69 5.45 5.24 -21.51
N LYS A 70 4.25 5.61 -21.07
CA LYS A 70 3.72 6.97 -21.19
C LYS A 70 3.37 7.57 -19.83
N THR A 71 2.72 6.78 -18.99
CA THR A 71 2.28 7.23 -17.66
C THR A 71 3.43 7.11 -16.66
N PRO A 72 3.65 8.12 -15.81
CA PRO A 72 4.75 8.09 -14.85
C PRO A 72 4.42 7.18 -13.66
N PHE A 73 4.26 5.89 -13.91
CA PHE A 73 4.00 4.91 -12.87
C PHE A 73 5.24 4.60 -12.05
N GLU A 74 5.09 4.58 -10.73
CA GLU A 74 6.03 3.97 -9.81
C GLU A 74 5.32 2.80 -9.15
N ILE A 75 5.78 1.58 -9.42
CA ILE A 75 5.11 0.36 -8.97
C ILE A 75 6.01 -0.37 -8.00
N LEU A 76 5.57 -0.48 -6.74
CA LEU A 76 6.27 -1.21 -5.69
C LEU A 76 5.45 -2.41 -5.28
N GLY A 77 6.13 -3.52 -5.01
CA GLY A 77 5.47 -4.76 -4.60
C GLY A 77 5.99 -5.28 -3.27
N TYR A 78 5.08 -5.77 -2.45
CA TYR A 78 5.38 -6.38 -1.15
C TYR A 78 4.62 -7.69 -1.04
N THR A 79 5.26 -8.73 -0.50
CA THR A 79 4.53 -9.94 -0.14
C THR A 79 3.58 -9.63 1.02
N LEU A 80 2.58 -10.51 1.22
CA LEU A 80 1.68 -10.34 2.38
C LEU A 80 2.46 -10.32 3.70
N THR A 81 3.45 -11.20 3.83
CA THR A 81 4.27 -11.25 5.04
C THR A 81 5.03 -9.95 5.26
N GLU A 82 5.64 -9.43 4.19
CA GLU A 82 6.35 -8.14 4.27
C GLU A 82 5.41 -7.00 4.65
N TRP A 83 4.24 -6.95 4.04
CA TRP A 83 3.26 -5.90 4.30
C TRP A 83 2.76 -5.95 5.75
N GLU A 84 2.42 -7.14 6.24
CA GLU A 84 1.98 -7.32 7.63
C GLU A 84 3.07 -6.92 8.62
N ASP A 85 4.32 -7.27 8.34
CA ASP A 85 5.45 -6.85 9.16
C ASP A 85 5.62 -5.33 9.16
N MET A 86 5.51 -4.71 7.99
CA MET A 86 5.57 -3.26 7.86
C MET A 86 4.45 -2.57 8.64
N MET A 87 3.23 -3.09 8.58
CA MET A 87 2.12 -2.58 9.36
C MET A 87 2.39 -2.69 10.87
N SER A 88 2.87 -3.84 11.30
CA SER A 88 3.11 -4.08 12.72
C SER A 88 4.22 -3.20 13.31
N ARG A 89 5.08 -2.66 12.45
CA ARG A 89 6.15 -1.72 12.84
C ARG A 89 5.79 -0.27 12.55
N PHE A 90 4.56 0.02 12.16
CA PHE A 90 4.09 1.35 11.82
C PHE A 90 4.96 2.02 10.76
N HIS A 91 5.34 1.24 9.73
CA HIS A 91 6.17 1.74 8.64
C HIS A 91 5.46 2.87 7.91
N LEU A 92 6.21 3.91 7.54
CA LEU A 92 5.66 5.11 6.92
C LEU A 92 4.81 4.79 5.68
N THR A 93 5.28 3.91 4.82
CA THR A 93 4.56 3.54 3.59
C THR A 93 3.17 2.98 3.91
N THR A 94 3.07 2.11 4.93
CA THR A 94 1.78 1.53 5.31
C THR A 94 0.84 2.57 5.91
N LEU A 95 1.35 3.42 6.77
CA LEU A 95 0.54 4.47 7.40
C LEU A 95 -0.01 5.45 6.36
N GLU A 96 0.84 5.90 5.43
CA GLU A 96 0.43 6.83 4.39
C GLU A 96 -0.57 6.17 3.42
N ALA A 97 -0.34 4.90 3.07
CA ALA A 97 -1.26 4.16 2.20
C ALA A 97 -2.62 3.95 2.84
N LEU A 98 -2.65 3.70 4.15
CA LEU A 98 -3.92 3.50 4.86
C LEU A 98 -4.65 4.81 5.13
N GLN A 99 -3.91 5.91 5.28
CA GLN A 99 -4.53 7.22 5.50
C GLN A 99 -5.18 7.77 4.22
N TRP A 100 -4.50 7.68 3.08
CA TRP A 100 -4.95 8.31 1.84
C TRP A 100 -5.10 7.36 0.66
N GLY A 101 -4.69 6.11 0.80
CA GLY A 101 -4.71 5.17 -0.30
C GLY A 101 -6.11 4.85 -0.79
N ILE A 102 -6.20 4.54 -2.07
CA ILE A 102 -7.44 4.14 -2.72
C ILE A 102 -7.26 2.70 -3.19
N PRO A 103 -8.04 1.75 -2.67
CA PRO A 103 -7.92 0.36 -3.12
C PRO A 103 -8.45 0.23 -4.55
N LEU A 104 -7.61 -0.32 -5.42
CA LEU A 104 -7.95 -0.57 -6.82
C LEU A 104 -8.36 -2.02 -7.04
N HIS A 105 -7.91 -2.91 -6.16
CA HIS A 105 -8.23 -4.33 -6.18
C HIS A 105 -8.04 -4.88 -4.76
N GLY A 106 -8.88 -5.83 -4.35
CA GLY A 106 -8.79 -6.42 -3.02
C GLY A 106 -9.36 -5.50 -1.93
N GLU A 107 -10.45 -4.85 -2.20
CA GLU A 107 -11.06 -3.86 -1.29
C GLU A 107 -11.37 -4.44 0.09
N ALA A 108 -11.85 -5.67 0.17
CA ALA A 108 -12.19 -6.29 1.45
C ALA A 108 -10.95 -6.43 2.35
N LEU A 109 -9.82 -6.82 1.77
CA LEU A 109 -8.56 -6.93 2.51
C LEU A 109 -8.07 -5.55 2.94
N PHE A 110 -8.12 -4.58 2.03
CA PHE A 110 -7.76 -3.20 2.36
C PHE A 110 -8.60 -2.68 3.54
N GLU A 111 -9.89 -2.97 3.56
CA GLU A 111 -10.77 -2.53 4.64
C GLU A 111 -10.41 -3.15 5.98
N GLN A 112 -9.97 -4.41 6.00
CA GLN A 112 -9.49 -5.04 7.23
C GLN A 112 -8.26 -4.29 7.78
N TRP A 113 -7.32 -3.95 6.91
CA TRP A 113 -6.14 -3.17 7.31
C TRP A 113 -6.54 -1.77 7.76
N HIS A 114 -7.47 -1.15 7.06
CA HIS A 114 -7.93 0.20 7.38
C HIS A 114 -8.64 0.24 8.73
N GLU A 115 -9.41 -0.79 9.08
CA GLU A 115 -10.03 -0.91 10.40
C GLU A 115 -8.97 -0.96 11.50
N ARG A 116 -7.91 -1.73 11.31
CA ARG A 116 -6.78 -1.75 12.25
C ARG A 116 -6.17 -0.36 12.41
N PHE A 117 -5.97 0.31 11.29
CA PHE A 117 -5.43 1.67 11.28
C PHE A 117 -6.33 2.64 12.04
N LEU A 118 -7.63 2.59 11.83
CA LEU A 118 -8.58 3.43 12.58
C LEU A 118 -8.56 3.13 14.06
N HIS A 119 -8.39 1.87 14.43
CA HIS A 119 -8.24 1.49 15.84
C HIS A 119 -6.97 2.14 16.43
N TRP A 120 -5.85 2.08 15.73
CA TRP A 120 -4.62 2.74 16.19
C TRP A 120 -4.82 4.24 16.35
N LYS A 121 -5.54 4.88 15.43
CA LYS A 121 -5.84 6.31 15.54
C LYS A 121 -6.68 6.60 16.77
N SER A 122 -7.62 5.73 17.11
CA SER A 122 -8.42 5.88 18.32
C SER A 122 -7.58 5.79 19.60
N LEU A 123 -6.43 5.12 19.53
CA LEU A 123 -5.49 4.98 20.64
C LEU A 123 -4.41 6.06 20.65
N GLY A 124 -4.45 7.01 19.71
CA GLY A 124 -3.56 8.16 19.71
C GLY A 124 -2.57 8.25 18.56
N LEU A 125 -2.57 7.27 17.62
CA LEU A 125 -1.77 7.42 16.41
C LEU A 125 -2.22 8.67 15.67
N SER A 126 -1.29 9.57 15.36
CA SER A 126 -1.64 10.83 14.71
C SER A 126 -0.53 11.28 13.77
N ARG A 127 -0.92 12.05 12.75
CA ARG A 127 0.03 12.60 11.79
C ARG A 127 0.24 14.09 12.08
N GLY A 128 1.52 14.45 12.28
CA GLY A 128 1.93 15.83 12.33
C GLY A 128 2.15 16.41 10.92
N LYS A 129 2.83 17.54 10.83
CA LYS A 129 3.13 18.17 9.54
C LYS A 129 4.10 17.36 8.68
N VAL A 130 5.06 16.69 9.31
CA VAL A 130 6.14 15.98 8.63
C VAL A 130 6.34 14.55 9.10
N SER A 131 5.68 14.13 10.17
CA SER A 131 5.91 12.80 10.74
C SER A 131 4.67 12.28 11.45
N TRP A 132 4.72 10.99 11.80
CA TRP A 132 3.68 10.34 12.58
C TRP A 132 4.10 10.26 14.04
N PHE A 133 3.14 10.46 14.95
CA PHE A 133 3.30 10.20 16.36
C PHE A 133 2.72 8.84 16.68
N ILE A 134 3.56 7.96 17.25
CA ILE A 134 3.17 6.61 17.64
C ILE A 134 3.16 6.55 19.15
N PRO A 135 1.97 6.43 19.79
CA PRO A 135 1.91 6.35 21.25
C PRO A 135 2.70 5.14 21.77
N PRO A 136 3.37 5.26 22.94
CA PRO A 136 4.11 4.15 23.52
C PRO A 136 3.27 2.88 23.74
N GLN A 137 1.98 3.03 24.02
CA GLN A 137 1.08 1.89 24.19
C GLN A 137 0.99 1.04 22.92
N LEU A 138 0.97 1.68 21.75
CA LEU A 138 0.90 0.96 20.47
C LEU A 138 2.20 0.20 20.19
N GLU A 139 3.34 0.76 20.55
CA GLU A 139 4.62 0.07 20.39
C GLU A 139 4.70 -1.18 21.27
N ALA A 140 4.15 -1.13 22.48
CA ALA A 140 4.07 -2.28 23.35
C ALA A 140 3.12 -3.35 22.81
N ASP A 141 1.95 -2.93 22.28
CA ASP A 141 0.96 -3.84 21.71
C ASP A 141 1.43 -4.45 20.38
N ASN A 142 2.36 -3.81 19.70
CA ASN A 142 2.91 -4.29 18.45
C ASN A 142 3.49 -5.70 18.57
N GLY A 143 4.17 -6.01 19.68
CA GLY A 143 4.66 -7.36 19.95
C GLY A 143 3.53 -8.38 20.06
N GLY A 144 2.41 -8.00 20.68
CA GLY A 144 1.23 -8.85 20.79
C GLY A 144 0.59 -9.12 19.43
N LEU A 145 0.50 -8.11 18.58
CA LEU A 145 -0.04 -8.26 17.22
C LEU A 145 0.80 -9.21 16.37
N LYS A 146 2.13 -9.11 16.45
CA LYS A 146 3.03 -10.02 15.75
C LYS A 146 2.85 -11.46 16.21
N ASN A 147 2.76 -11.68 17.50
CA ASN A 147 2.55 -13.00 18.07
C ASN A 147 1.20 -13.58 17.63
N PHE A 148 0.18 -12.75 17.59
CA PHE A 148 -1.15 -13.16 17.14
C PHE A 148 -1.12 -13.58 15.67
N ALA A 149 -0.51 -12.78 14.80
CA ALA A 149 -0.39 -13.11 13.37
C ALA A 149 0.39 -14.41 13.16
N ALA A 150 1.49 -14.60 13.90
CA ALA A 150 2.29 -15.81 13.81
C ALA A 150 1.53 -17.07 14.25
N ARG A 151 0.62 -16.95 15.22
CA ARG A 151 -0.19 -18.10 15.68
C ARG A 151 -1.28 -18.50 14.69
N ASN A 152 -1.73 -17.56 13.86
CA ASN A 152 -2.88 -17.77 12.96
C ASN A 152 -2.48 -17.92 11.50
N SER A 153 -1.18 -17.89 11.20
CA SER A 153 -0.66 -18.06 9.85
C SER A 153 -0.33 -19.51 9.49
#